data_8b41b1c3977ef96bfe7e605ae7edc140
#
_entry.id   8b41b1c3977ef96bfe7e605ae7edc140
#
_cell.length_a   1.000
_cell.length_b   1.000
_cell.length_c   1.000
_cell.angle_alpha   90.00
_cell.angle_beta   90.00
_cell.angle_gamma   90.00
#
_symmetry.space_group_name_H-M   'P 1'
#
loop_
_entity.id
_entity.type
_entity.pdbx_description
1 polymer ?
#
loop_
_entity_poly.entity_id
_entity_poly.type
_entity_poly.pdbx_seq_one_letter_code
_entity_poly.pdbx_strand_id
1 'polypeptide(L)'
;MRIRIVGAGAMGRGIAQWAATAGHTVELCDVRTEAVTAAVDFVRSMLERAVQKGRMSAEDSAATLERLIPLDDPWAQGPDVELVVEAVREDLDTKTEVFGRLEKALPATAVFATNTSSLSVTRIAAALEDPTRLAGLHFFNPVPLMKIVEIVPGAATRPEIPPALTALVESCGHRAVTVADTPGFLVNHAGRGLVTEALALLEEKVGDPADIDRIARDVLGLRMGPFELMDLTGLDVTAAVIDSIWQGFRHADRLRPSYLTPNRVAAGLHGRKTGRGWYAYGPEAPAPAPEPPVTGDADRPVFVHGTEGQARDAAALRTALTAAGAVVETGDGPSADALVLVPVWGTTVAAAVAGYGLPAGRAFGVDPLAAAGRRRVLAVTPAADPAAARDARAVLARAAQGEEPWAVSVVRDTAGSVAQRLLASIVSVAAGIAERSIAAPADVDLAVTAGLGYPVGPLAWGDRIGADRMLELHRALHRTTGDPRHRPSRWVTERAQLGLALTDPGTSPADCTSDAS
;
A
#
# COMPACT_ATOMS: atom_id res chain seq x y z
N MET A 1 0.55 -26.76 21.14
CA MET A 1 1.97 -26.33 21.27
C MET A 1 2.16 -25.45 22.49
N ARG A 2 3.39 -25.42 23.00
CA ARG A 2 3.84 -24.42 23.99
C ARG A 2 4.68 -23.37 23.27
N ILE A 3 4.24 -22.12 23.32
CA ILE A 3 4.85 -20.98 22.60
C ILE A 3 5.37 -20.00 23.65
N ARG A 4 6.66 -19.63 23.58
CA ARG A 4 7.22 -18.56 24.40
C ARG A 4 7.28 -17.26 23.60
N ILE A 5 6.69 -16.20 24.15
CA ILE A 5 6.70 -14.85 23.54
C ILE A 5 7.59 -13.97 24.40
N VAL A 6 8.64 -13.42 23.79
CA VAL A 6 9.63 -12.57 24.45
C VAL A 6 9.43 -11.13 23.98
N GLY A 7 9.06 -10.27 24.93
CA GLY A 7 8.62 -8.91 24.70
C GLY A 7 7.12 -8.74 24.92
N ALA A 8 6.72 -8.03 25.98
CA ALA A 8 5.33 -7.82 26.38
C ALA A 8 4.74 -6.48 25.89
N GLY A 9 5.35 -5.88 24.86
CA GLY A 9 4.87 -4.66 24.23
C GLY A 9 3.58 -4.84 23.41
N ALA A 10 3.24 -3.84 22.59
CA ALA A 10 2.00 -3.84 21.77
C ALA A 10 1.90 -5.08 20.85
N MET A 11 3.01 -5.51 20.23
CA MET A 11 3.04 -6.68 19.37
C MET A 11 2.99 -7.97 20.19
N GLY A 12 3.86 -8.14 21.18
CA GLY A 12 3.93 -9.37 21.98
C GLY A 12 2.62 -9.72 22.70
N ARG A 13 1.95 -8.75 23.33
CA ARG A 13 0.63 -8.98 23.94
C ARG A 13 -0.44 -9.37 22.92
N GLY A 14 -0.38 -8.80 21.70
CA GLY A 14 -1.30 -9.14 20.61
C GLY A 14 -1.06 -10.56 20.07
N ILE A 15 0.22 -10.96 19.91
CA ILE A 15 0.62 -12.31 19.51
C ILE A 15 0.24 -13.31 20.60
N ALA A 16 0.43 -12.96 21.88
CA ALA A 16 0.03 -13.79 23.01
C ALA A 16 -1.49 -14.03 23.03
N GLN A 17 -2.29 -12.98 22.84
CA GLN A 17 -3.73 -13.11 22.72
C GLN A 17 -4.12 -14.01 21.54
N TRP A 18 -3.51 -13.81 20.38
CA TRP A 18 -3.76 -14.58 19.16
C TRP A 18 -3.52 -16.08 19.40
N ALA A 19 -2.34 -16.44 19.91
CA ALA A 19 -1.96 -17.84 20.13
C ALA A 19 -2.80 -18.50 21.23
N ALA A 20 -3.04 -17.81 22.37
CA ALA A 20 -3.84 -18.34 23.48
C ALA A 20 -5.30 -18.54 23.08
N THR A 21 -5.88 -17.63 22.28
CA THR A 21 -7.25 -17.75 21.76
C THR A 21 -7.38 -18.97 20.83
N ALA A 22 -6.34 -19.30 20.09
CA ALA A 22 -6.29 -20.48 19.22
C ALA A 22 -6.04 -21.81 19.97
N GLY A 23 -5.90 -21.79 21.30
CA GLY A 23 -5.76 -22.99 22.12
C GLY A 23 -4.32 -23.38 22.46
N HIS A 24 -3.33 -22.55 22.14
CA HIS A 24 -1.93 -22.80 22.48
C HIS A 24 -1.61 -22.34 23.90
N THR A 25 -0.70 -23.06 24.61
CA THR A 25 -0.14 -22.60 25.89
C THR A 25 0.92 -21.53 25.57
N VAL A 26 0.77 -20.35 26.15
CA VAL A 26 1.62 -19.19 25.85
C VAL A 26 2.36 -18.75 27.10
N GLU A 27 3.67 -18.82 27.08
CA GLU A 27 4.56 -18.21 28.07
C GLU A 27 4.88 -16.79 27.60
N LEU A 28 4.43 -15.78 28.37
CA LEU A 28 4.71 -14.36 28.05
C LEU A 28 5.74 -13.80 29.02
N CYS A 29 6.83 -13.27 28.50
CA CYS A 29 7.92 -12.69 29.27
C CYS A 29 8.46 -11.37 28.68
N ASP A 30 9.04 -10.58 29.56
CA ASP A 30 9.77 -9.32 29.24
C ASP A 30 10.84 -9.13 30.30
N VAL A 31 11.89 -8.36 30.00
CA VAL A 31 12.89 -7.96 31.00
C VAL A 31 12.31 -7.04 32.09
N ARG A 32 11.13 -6.49 31.87
CA ARG A 32 10.36 -5.68 32.82
C ARG A 32 9.10 -6.44 33.22
N THR A 33 9.05 -6.96 34.43
CA THR A 33 7.92 -7.73 34.94
C THR A 33 6.59 -6.93 34.89
N GLU A 34 6.64 -5.61 35.11
CA GLU A 34 5.47 -4.76 35.04
C GLU A 34 4.85 -4.74 33.63
N ALA A 35 5.68 -4.88 32.58
CA ALA A 35 5.19 -4.93 31.21
C ALA A 35 4.40 -6.23 30.95
N VAL A 36 4.81 -7.35 31.56
CA VAL A 36 4.09 -8.62 31.46
C VAL A 36 2.72 -8.52 32.15
N THR A 37 2.67 -7.99 33.37
CA THR A 37 1.42 -7.77 34.11
C THR A 37 0.46 -6.88 33.30
N ALA A 38 0.95 -5.74 32.80
CA ALA A 38 0.16 -4.81 31.99
C ALA A 38 -0.35 -5.45 30.68
N ALA A 39 0.45 -6.34 30.05
CA ALA A 39 0.05 -7.06 28.87
C ALA A 39 -1.07 -8.07 29.13
N VAL A 40 -0.98 -8.82 30.25
CA VAL A 40 -2.04 -9.77 30.67
C VAL A 40 -3.34 -9.04 30.98
N ASP A 41 -3.29 -7.92 31.70
CA ASP A 41 -4.46 -7.11 32.02
C ASP A 41 -5.09 -6.50 30.76
N PHE A 42 -4.27 -6.07 29.80
CA PHE A 42 -4.75 -5.62 28.50
C PHE A 42 -5.48 -6.77 27.77
N VAL A 43 -4.89 -7.97 27.68
CA VAL A 43 -5.53 -9.11 27.02
C VAL A 43 -6.85 -9.43 27.70
N ARG A 44 -6.89 -9.47 29.04
CA ARG A 44 -8.13 -9.68 29.82
C ARG A 44 -9.20 -8.67 29.42
N SER A 45 -8.87 -7.37 29.40
CA SER A 45 -9.82 -6.33 29.03
C SER A 45 -10.35 -6.47 27.61
N MET A 46 -9.52 -6.95 26.68
CA MET A 46 -9.93 -7.18 25.28
C MET A 46 -10.87 -8.39 25.16
N LEU A 47 -10.62 -9.47 25.90
CA LEU A 47 -11.47 -10.64 25.93
C LEU A 47 -12.83 -10.32 26.58
N GLU A 48 -12.84 -9.59 27.70
CA GLU A 48 -14.07 -9.12 28.35
C GLU A 48 -14.93 -8.27 27.40
N ARG A 49 -14.31 -7.36 26.65
CA ARG A 49 -15.00 -6.58 25.60
C ARG A 49 -15.55 -7.47 24.48
N ALA A 50 -14.84 -8.55 24.10
CA ALA A 50 -15.32 -9.49 23.11
C ALA A 50 -16.55 -10.25 23.61
N VAL A 51 -16.57 -10.67 24.89
CA VAL A 51 -17.72 -11.29 25.55
C VAL A 51 -18.91 -10.33 25.59
N GLN A 52 -18.71 -9.08 26.05
CA GLN A 52 -19.75 -8.04 26.10
C GLN A 52 -20.39 -7.77 24.72
N LYS A 53 -19.59 -7.89 23.65
CA LYS A 53 -20.06 -7.73 22.27
C LYS A 53 -20.62 -9.00 21.63
N GLY A 54 -20.74 -10.09 22.39
CA GLY A 54 -21.23 -11.39 21.90
C GLY A 54 -20.33 -12.07 20.87
N ARG A 55 -19.05 -11.72 20.82
CA ARG A 55 -18.07 -12.27 19.86
C ARG A 55 -17.31 -13.48 20.40
N MET A 56 -17.43 -13.75 21.68
CA MET A 56 -16.77 -14.84 22.43
C MET A 56 -17.65 -15.23 23.62
N SER A 57 -17.62 -16.50 24.02
CA SER A 57 -18.26 -16.95 25.24
C SER A 57 -17.42 -16.55 26.48
N ALA A 58 -18.03 -16.48 27.65
CA ALA A 58 -17.31 -16.26 28.92
C ALA A 58 -16.37 -17.43 29.22
N GLU A 59 -16.76 -18.66 28.88
CA GLU A 59 -15.97 -19.88 29.05
C GLU A 59 -14.71 -19.85 28.18
N ASP A 60 -14.84 -19.50 26.88
CA ASP A 60 -13.68 -19.36 25.97
C ASP A 60 -12.73 -18.27 26.44
N SER A 61 -13.27 -17.16 26.97
CA SER A 61 -12.48 -16.07 27.53
C SER A 61 -11.64 -16.53 28.73
N ALA A 62 -12.26 -17.25 29.66
CA ALA A 62 -11.58 -17.82 30.84
C ALA A 62 -10.50 -18.82 30.42
N ALA A 63 -10.85 -19.76 29.54
CA ALA A 63 -9.91 -20.75 29.02
C ALA A 63 -8.74 -20.12 28.27
N THR A 64 -8.95 -19.00 27.55
CA THR A 64 -7.87 -18.25 26.89
C THR A 64 -6.90 -17.66 27.91
N LEU A 65 -7.41 -17.06 29.00
CA LEU A 65 -6.59 -16.50 30.07
C LEU A 65 -5.78 -17.55 30.82
N GLU A 66 -6.35 -18.76 31.07
CA GLU A 66 -5.64 -19.87 31.70
C GLU A 66 -4.45 -20.37 30.88
N ARG A 67 -4.50 -20.25 29.56
CA ARG A 67 -3.39 -20.62 28.68
C ARG A 67 -2.27 -19.57 28.64
N LEU A 68 -2.50 -18.37 29.14
CA LEU A 68 -1.53 -17.28 29.16
C LEU A 68 -0.76 -17.33 30.49
N ILE A 69 0.49 -17.77 30.42
CA ILE A 69 1.37 -18.00 31.58
C ILE A 69 2.41 -16.86 31.64
N PRO A 70 2.30 -15.93 32.58
CA PRO A 70 3.34 -14.95 32.83
C PRO A 70 4.63 -15.61 33.32
N LEU A 71 5.78 -15.22 32.78
CA LEU A 71 7.09 -15.62 33.27
C LEU A 71 7.87 -14.39 33.74
N ASP A 72 8.44 -14.50 34.97
CA ASP A 72 9.29 -13.45 35.55
C ASP A 72 10.69 -13.42 34.95
N ASP A 73 11.20 -14.58 34.53
CA ASP A 73 12.51 -14.72 33.90
C ASP A 73 12.38 -15.14 32.41
N PRO A 74 12.68 -14.28 31.44
CA PRO A 74 12.66 -14.64 30.04
C PRO A 74 13.59 -15.82 29.67
N TRP A 75 14.60 -16.06 30.49
CA TRP A 75 15.66 -17.05 30.29
C TRP A 75 15.40 -18.37 31.04
N ALA A 76 14.25 -18.51 31.71
CA ALA A 76 13.88 -19.72 32.39
C ALA A 76 13.95 -20.94 31.47
N GLN A 77 14.38 -22.09 32.04
CA GLN A 77 14.36 -23.35 31.28
C GLN A 77 12.94 -23.67 30.84
N GLY A 78 12.82 -24.22 29.65
CA GLY A 78 11.51 -24.55 29.04
C GLY A 78 11.61 -25.83 28.22
N PRO A 79 11.65 -27.04 28.85
CA PRO A 79 11.90 -28.27 28.11
C PRO A 79 10.83 -28.62 27.08
N ASP A 80 9.63 -28.05 27.22
CA ASP A 80 8.47 -28.32 26.36
C ASP A 80 8.18 -27.15 25.39
N VAL A 81 9.05 -26.14 25.33
CA VAL A 81 8.87 -25.00 24.38
C VAL A 81 9.20 -25.47 22.97
N GLU A 82 8.20 -25.36 22.09
CA GLU A 82 8.30 -25.76 20.68
C GLU A 82 8.59 -24.58 19.76
N LEU A 83 8.06 -23.40 20.10
CA LEU A 83 8.22 -22.17 19.32
C LEU A 83 8.52 -20.98 20.24
N VAL A 84 9.47 -20.15 19.85
CA VAL A 84 9.71 -18.84 20.44
C VAL A 84 9.33 -17.77 19.46
N VAL A 85 8.56 -16.76 19.88
CA VAL A 85 8.30 -15.56 19.09
C VAL A 85 8.90 -14.35 19.78
N GLU A 86 9.89 -13.74 19.17
CA GLU A 86 10.52 -12.53 19.67
C GLU A 86 9.80 -11.29 19.15
N ALA A 87 9.41 -10.38 20.05
CA ALA A 87 8.74 -9.12 19.78
C ALA A 87 9.30 -7.98 20.66
N VAL A 88 10.63 -7.95 20.83
CA VAL A 88 11.34 -6.88 21.55
C VAL A 88 11.57 -5.66 20.65
N ARG A 89 12.29 -4.64 21.14
CA ARG A 89 12.61 -3.45 20.35
C ARG A 89 13.34 -3.80 19.06
N GLU A 90 13.14 -2.96 18.02
CA GLU A 90 13.67 -3.15 16.67
C GLU A 90 15.15 -2.71 16.62
N ASP A 91 16.02 -3.53 17.18
CA ASP A 91 17.47 -3.31 17.29
C ASP A 91 18.20 -4.64 17.15
N LEU A 92 19.17 -4.70 16.23
CA LEU A 92 19.84 -5.95 15.88
C LEU A 92 20.58 -6.57 17.06
N ASP A 93 21.34 -5.76 17.81
CA ASP A 93 22.15 -6.25 18.93
C ASP A 93 21.27 -6.82 20.03
N THR A 94 20.15 -6.14 20.32
CA THR A 94 19.14 -6.61 21.29
C THR A 94 18.55 -7.96 20.87
N LYS A 95 18.13 -8.09 19.58
CA LYS A 95 17.52 -9.34 19.10
C LYS A 95 18.51 -10.50 19.09
N THR A 96 19.76 -10.25 18.66
CA THR A 96 20.82 -11.28 18.64
C THR A 96 21.20 -11.73 20.05
N GLU A 97 21.27 -10.81 21.02
CA GLU A 97 21.48 -11.16 22.44
C GLU A 97 20.34 -12.03 22.98
N VAL A 98 19.09 -11.64 22.71
CA VAL A 98 17.89 -12.38 23.13
C VAL A 98 17.94 -13.81 22.59
N PHE A 99 18.12 -13.98 21.30
CA PHE A 99 18.14 -15.31 20.70
C PHE A 99 19.34 -16.16 21.19
N GLY A 100 20.53 -15.59 21.30
CA GLY A 100 21.72 -16.32 21.80
C GLY A 100 21.58 -16.80 23.25
N ARG A 101 20.81 -16.09 24.10
CA ARG A 101 20.47 -16.53 25.46
C ARG A 101 19.40 -17.62 25.46
N LEU A 102 18.35 -17.46 24.64
CA LEU A 102 17.26 -18.43 24.53
C LEU A 102 17.73 -19.75 23.94
N GLU A 103 18.67 -19.73 23.00
CA GLU A 103 19.24 -20.92 22.38
C GLU A 103 19.92 -21.85 23.41
N LYS A 104 20.51 -21.28 24.47
CA LYS A 104 21.14 -22.01 25.56
C LYS A 104 20.16 -22.52 26.59
N ALA A 105 18.98 -21.89 26.70
CA ALA A 105 17.98 -22.20 27.72
C ALA A 105 16.91 -23.19 27.22
N LEU A 106 16.74 -23.32 25.92
CA LEU A 106 15.63 -24.06 25.32
C LEU A 106 16.09 -25.29 24.53
N PRO A 107 15.21 -26.25 24.23
CA PRO A 107 15.56 -27.44 23.49
C PRO A 107 16.14 -27.13 22.10
N ALA A 108 17.04 -27.97 21.62
CA ALA A 108 17.61 -27.90 20.28
C ALA A 108 16.54 -28.07 19.17
N THR A 109 15.38 -28.60 19.51
CA THR A 109 14.24 -28.76 18.61
C THR A 109 13.34 -27.52 18.53
N ALA A 110 13.47 -26.57 19.46
CA ALA A 110 12.66 -25.36 19.46
C ALA A 110 12.94 -24.51 18.22
N VAL A 111 11.89 -24.06 17.55
CA VAL A 111 11.96 -23.13 16.42
C VAL A 111 11.97 -21.70 16.96
N PHE A 112 12.77 -20.84 16.36
CA PHE A 112 12.81 -19.42 16.67
C PHE A 112 12.12 -18.60 15.58
N ALA A 113 11.32 -17.64 16.00
CA ALA A 113 10.63 -16.71 15.11
C ALA A 113 10.86 -15.26 15.56
N THR A 114 11.26 -14.38 14.67
CA THR A 114 11.38 -12.94 14.94
C THR A 114 10.22 -12.17 14.33
N ASN A 115 9.63 -11.24 15.09
CA ASN A 115 8.59 -10.34 14.59
C ASN A 115 9.18 -9.01 14.08
N THR A 116 10.43 -9.02 13.63
CA THR A 116 11.05 -7.84 13.01
C THR A 116 10.25 -7.35 11.81
N SER A 117 10.22 -6.04 11.60
CA SER A 117 9.58 -5.40 10.43
C SER A 117 10.60 -4.85 9.41
N SER A 118 11.87 -4.69 9.82
CA SER A 118 12.87 -3.96 9.04
C SER A 118 14.25 -4.61 9.01
N LEU A 119 14.58 -5.47 9.98
CA LEU A 119 15.86 -6.15 10.05
C LEU A 119 15.86 -7.43 9.21
N SER A 120 16.98 -7.75 8.58
CA SER A 120 17.12 -9.02 7.86
C SER A 120 17.05 -10.20 8.84
N VAL A 121 16.18 -11.14 8.56
CA VAL A 121 16.02 -12.38 9.30
C VAL A 121 17.32 -13.19 9.27
N THR A 122 17.99 -13.24 8.12
CA THR A 122 19.30 -13.89 7.96
C THR A 122 20.35 -13.28 8.88
N ARG A 123 20.39 -11.95 9.04
CA ARG A 123 21.36 -11.28 9.94
C ARG A 123 21.09 -11.58 11.40
N ILE A 124 19.83 -11.68 11.80
CA ILE A 124 19.46 -12.08 13.17
C ILE A 124 19.85 -13.54 13.39
N ALA A 125 19.55 -14.43 12.44
CA ALA A 125 19.87 -15.85 12.52
C ALA A 125 21.38 -16.13 12.61
N ALA A 126 22.20 -15.32 11.93
CA ALA A 126 23.66 -15.49 11.92
C ALA A 126 24.34 -15.38 13.30
N ALA A 127 23.63 -14.89 14.31
CA ALA A 127 24.13 -14.80 15.69
C ALA A 127 23.87 -16.07 16.53
N LEU A 128 23.08 -17.03 16.01
CA LEU A 128 22.80 -18.30 16.67
C LEU A 128 23.88 -19.34 16.36
N GLU A 129 24.06 -20.30 17.25
CA GLU A 129 24.88 -21.50 17.00
C GLU A 129 24.27 -22.38 15.90
N ASP A 130 22.92 -22.48 15.89
CA ASP A 130 22.15 -23.13 14.82
C ASP A 130 21.20 -22.12 14.11
N PRO A 131 21.71 -21.37 13.11
CA PRO A 131 20.91 -20.39 12.37
C PRO A 131 19.75 -21.01 11.57
N THR A 132 19.76 -22.33 11.37
CA THR A 132 18.78 -23.03 10.56
C THR A 132 17.41 -23.09 11.21
N ARG A 133 17.33 -22.82 12.53
CA ARG A 133 16.09 -22.87 13.34
C ARG A 133 15.30 -21.57 13.35
N LEU A 134 15.81 -20.48 12.75
CA LEU A 134 15.18 -19.16 12.83
C LEU A 134 14.51 -18.79 11.52
N ALA A 135 13.29 -18.25 11.63
CA ALA A 135 12.55 -17.60 10.55
C ALA A 135 11.91 -16.29 11.03
N GLY A 136 11.49 -15.44 10.13
CA GLY A 136 10.61 -14.32 10.42
C GLY A 136 9.15 -14.79 10.55
N LEU A 137 8.44 -14.22 11.51
CA LEU A 137 7.00 -14.38 11.71
C LEU A 137 6.43 -12.99 12.00
N HIS A 138 6.20 -12.23 10.93
CA HIS A 138 5.90 -10.81 11.00
C HIS A 138 4.39 -10.56 11.04
N PHE A 139 3.91 -10.12 12.20
CA PHE A 139 2.53 -9.72 12.44
C PHE A 139 2.34 -8.22 12.25
N PHE A 140 1.10 -7.82 11.99
CA PHE A 140 0.70 -6.42 11.85
C PHE A 140 -0.17 -5.96 13.02
N ASN A 141 0.00 -4.70 13.44
CA ASN A 141 -0.77 -4.12 14.55
C ASN A 141 -2.12 -3.56 14.07
N PRO A 142 -3.24 -3.84 14.74
CA PRO A 142 -3.45 -4.74 15.90
C PRO A 142 -3.53 -6.22 15.47
N VAL A 143 -2.73 -7.09 16.10
CA VAL A 143 -2.59 -8.52 15.72
C VAL A 143 -3.95 -9.25 15.59
N PRO A 144 -4.92 -9.12 16.52
CA PRO A 144 -6.19 -9.85 16.38
C PRO A 144 -7.05 -9.39 15.19
N LEU A 145 -6.82 -8.18 14.66
CA LEU A 145 -7.62 -7.57 13.59
C LEU A 145 -6.97 -7.71 12.21
N MET A 146 -5.65 -7.66 12.16
CA MET A 146 -4.86 -7.77 10.93
C MET A 146 -4.65 -9.24 10.59
N LYS A 147 -5.49 -9.76 9.71
CA LYS A 147 -5.59 -11.19 9.41
C LYS A 147 -4.53 -11.73 8.45
N ILE A 148 -3.35 -11.09 8.41
CA ILE A 148 -2.22 -11.51 7.58
C ILE A 148 -0.96 -11.61 8.43
N VAL A 149 -0.11 -12.60 8.13
CA VAL A 149 1.21 -12.81 8.73
C VAL A 149 2.20 -13.16 7.64
N GLU A 150 3.33 -12.49 7.61
CA GLU A 150 4.42 -12.80 6.70
C GLU A 150 5.36 -13.82 7.34
N ILE A 151 5.64 -14.91 6.62
CA ILE A 151 6.63 -15.92 6.98
C ILE A 151 7.86 -15.67 6.14
N VAL A 152 8.98 -15.37 6.79
CA VAL A 152 10.19 -14.92 6.13
C VAL A 152 11.34 -15.89 6.45
N PRO A 153 11.60 -16.89 5.62
CA PRO A 153 12.77 -17.74 5.78
C PRO A 153 14.05 -16.92 5.59
N GLY A 154 15.00 -17.03 6.50
CA GLY A 154 16.37 -16.56 6.28
C GLY A 154 17.12 -17.51 5.33
N ALA A 155 18.30 -17.10 4.87
CA ALA A 155 19.09 -17.85 3.90
C ALA A 155 19.48 -19.28 4.34
N ALA A 156 19.52 -19.53 5.64
CA ALA A 156 19.88 -20.85 6.21
C ALA A 156 18.67 -21.58 6.84
N THR A 157 17.48 -20.99 6.86
CA THR A 157 16.30 -21.58 7.48
C THR A 157 15.98 -22.95 6.89
N ARG A 158 15.75 -23.96 7.74
CA ARG A 158 15.40 -25.30 7.31
C ARG A 158 14.08 -25.29 6.51
N PRO A 159 13.98 -26.04 5.40
CA PRO A 159 12.86 -25.98 4.47
C PRO A 159 11.52 -26.41 5.07
N GLU A 160 11.52 -27.21 6.16
CA GLU A 160 10.31 -27.64 6.86
C GLU A 160 9.70 -26.55 7.77
N ILE A 161 10.45 -25.51 8.15
CA ILE A 161 9.97 -24.47 9.07
C ILE A 161 8.90 -23.57 8.43
N PRO A 162 9.07 -23.01 7.22
CA PRO A 162 8.04 -22.17 6.64
C PRO A 162 6.68 -22.85 6.46
N PRO A 163 6.57 -24.10 5.97
CA PRO A 163 5.30 -24.81 5.92
C PRO A 163 4.67 -25.05 7.31
N ALA A 164 5.49 -25.37 8.32
CA ALA A 164 5.00 -25.57 9.68
C ALA A 164 4.44 -24.26 10.30
N LEU A 165 5.11 -23.14 10.09
CA LEU A 165 4.63 -21.82 10.51
C LEU A 165 3.38 -21.39 9.73
N THR A 166 3.29 -21.71 8.44
CA THR A 166 2.09 -21.50 7.62
C THR A 166 0.89 -22.23 8.23
N ALA A 167 1.03 -23.52 8.48
CA ALA A 167 -0.02 -24.33 9.09
C ALA A 167 -0.45 -23.80 10.47
N LEU A 168 0.50 -23.36 11.29
CA LEU A 168 0.22 -22.72 12.59
C LEU A 168 -0.61 -21.44 12.40
N VAL A 169 -0.17 -20.54 11.55
CA VAL A 169 -0.85 -19.24 11.30
C VAL A 169 -2.28 -19.47 10.81
N GLU A 170 -2.47 -20.38 9.88
CA GLU A 170 -3.78 -20.69 9.30
C GLU A 170 -4.69 -21.38 10.30
N SER A 171 -4.18 -22.29 11.13
CA SER A 171 -4.94 -22.93 12.22
C SER A 171 -5.44 -21.93 13.27
N CYS A 172 -4.72 -20.80 13.43
CA CYS A 172 -5.10 -19.69 14.31
C CYS A 172 -6.00 -18.64 13.63
N GLY A 173 -6.52 -18.91 12.43
CA GLY A 173 -7.49 -18.07 11.72
C GLY A 173 -6.91 -16.81 11.09
N HIS A 174 -5.60 -16.78 10.81
CA HIS A 174 -4.94 -15.78 10.00
C HIS A 174 -4.54 -16.38 8.64
N ARG A 175 -4.18 -15.52 7.69
CA ARG A 175 -3.65 -15.90 6.39
C ARG A 175 -2.12 -15.77 6.43
N ALA A 176 -1.42 -16.79 6.02
CA ALA A 176 0.03 -16.79 5.90
C ALA A 176 0.44 -16.46 4.46
N VAL A 177 1.51 -15.68 4.31
CA VAL A 177 2.20 -15.46 3.03
C VAL A 177 3.69 -15.70 3.23
N THR A 178 4.29 -16.51 2.37
CA THR A 178 5.74 -16.74 2.42
C THR A 178 6.46 -15.72 1.55
N VAL A 179 7.46 -15.06 2.13
CA VAL A 179 8.13 -13.90 1.54
C VAL A 179 9.64 -14.06 1.68
N ALA A 180 10.39 -13.71 0.64
CA ALA A 180 11.86 -13.67 0.72
C ALA A 180 12.34 -12.62 1.76
N ASP A 181 13.50 -12.90 2.41
CA ASP A 181 14.16 -11.98 3.36
C ASP A 181 14.73 -10.76 2.61
N THR A 182 13.83 -9.83 2.27
CA THR A 182 14.14 -8.59 1.54
C THR A 182 13.71 -7.36 2.33
N PRO A 183 14.29 -6.18 2.06
CA PRO A 183 13.96 -4.96 2.79
C PRO A 183 12.46 -4.63 2.74
N GLY A 184 11.83 -4.55 3.92
CA GLY A 184 10.40 -4.27 4.07
C GLY A 184 9.48 -5.45 3.72
N PHE A 185 10.03 -6.63 3.51
CA PHE A 185 9.32 -7.88 3.17
C PHE A 185 8.32 -7.66 2.03
N LEU A 186 7.04 -7.94 2.22
CA LEU A 186 6.02 -7.79 1.19
C LEU A 186 5.13 -6.56 1.41
N VAL A 187 4.42 -6.46 2.54
CA VAL A 187 3.41 -5.41 2.76
C VAL A 187 4.04 -4.02 2.78
N ASN A 188 5.14 -3.85 3.53
CA ASN A 188 5.84 -2.57 3.60
C ASN A 188 6.48 -2.20 2.26
N HIS A 189 7.04 -3.15 1.52
CA HIS A 189 7.60 -2.93 0.19
C HIS A 189 6.51 -2.54 -0.80
N ALA A 190 5.43 -3.32 -0.90
CA ALA A 190 4.32 -3.05 -1.83
C ALA A 190 3.65 -1.69 -1.57
N GLY A 191 3.51 -1.30 -0.30
CA GLY A 191 2.95 0.00 0.09
C GLY A 191 3.76 1.20 -0.39
N ARG A 192 5.02 1.02 -0.82
CA ARG A 192 5.85 2.15 -1.33
C ARG A 192 5.30 2.71 -2.62
N GLY A 193 4.69 1.89 -3.48
CA GLY A 193 4.13 2.34 -4.75
C GLY A 193 3.19 3.54 -4.61
N LEU A 194 2.30 3.52 -3.63
CA LEU A 194 1.37 4.63 -3.37
C LEU A 194 2.08 5.86 -2.79
N VAL A 195 2.85 5.64 -1.71
CA VAL A 195 3.37 6.75 -0.89
C VAL A 195 4.47 7.52 -1.59
N THR A 196 5.43 6.84 -2.24
CA THR A 196 6.54 7.52 -2.93
C THR A 196 6.05 8.31 -4.14
N GLU A 197 5.07 7.80 -4.88
CA GLU A 197 4.52 8.51 -6.04
C GLU A 197 3.66 9.71 -5.64
N ALA A 198 2.87 9.58 -4.56
CA ALA A 198 2.12 10.73 -4.03
C ALA A 198 3.05 11.86 -3.58
N LEU A 199 4.17 11.53 -2.93
CA LEU A 199 5.19 12.52 -2.57
C LEU A 199 5.83 13.17 -3.80
N ALA A 200 6.11 12.40 -4.86
CA ALA A 200 6.64 12.93 -6.11
C ALA A 200 5.65 13.91 -6.79
N LEU A 201 4.37 13.57 -6.84
CA LEU A 201 3.32 14.46 -7.35
C LEU A 201 3.27 15.79 -6.58
N LEU A 202 3.44 15.72 -5.25
CA LEU A 202 3.50 16.93 -4.42
C LEU A 202 4.78 17.74 -4.65
N GLU A 203 5.94 17.10 -4.81
CA GLU A 203 7.21 17.77 -5.16
C GLU A 203 7.10 18.52 -6.50
N GLU A 204 6.47 17.90 -7.48
CA GLU A 204 6.24 18.45 -8.82
C GLU A 204 5.14 19.53 -8.83
N LYS A 205 4.49 19.78 -7.68
CA LYS A 205 3.37 20.75 -7.57
C LYS A 205 2.20 20.42 -8.50
N VAL A 206 1.93 19.15 -8.73
CA VAL A 206 0.80 18.70 -9.57
C VAL A 206 -0.54 19.01 -8.88
N GLY A 207 -0.63 18.79 -7.59
CA GLY A 207 -1.77 19.12 -6.73
C GLY A 207 -1.32 19.28 -5.28
N ASP A 208 -2.20 19.74 -4.43
CA ASP A 208 -1.95 19.75 -2.99
C ASP A 208 -2.31 18.39 -2.34
N PRO A 209 -1.94 18.16 -1.06
CA PRO A 209 -2.25 16.91 -0.38
C PRO A 209 -3.73 16.55 -0.39
N ALA A 210 -4.63 17.55 -0.24
CA ALA A 210 -6.06 17.30 -0.18
C ALA A 210 -6.63 16.84 -1.52
N ASP A 211 -6.19 17.43 -2.64
CA ASP A 211 -6.63 17.02 -3.97
C ASP A 211 -6.09 15.64 -4.35
N ILE A 212 -4.82 15.35 -4.04
CA ILE A 212 -4.23 14.03 -4.30
C ILE A 212 -4.97 12.95 -3.48
N ASP A 213 -5.27 13.23 -2.21
CA ASP A 213 -6.01 12.30 -1.35
C ASP A 213 -7.45 12.08 -1.83
N ARG A 214 -8.15 13.15 -2.25
CA ARG A 214 -9.49 13.05 -2.84
C ARG A 214 -9.49 12.21 -4.11
N ILE A 215 -8.54 12.43 -5.00
CA ILE A 215 -8.41 11.65 -6.24
C ILE A 215 -8.11 10.18 -5.90
N ALA A 216 -7.21 9.91 -4.97
CA ALA A 216 -6.89 8.55 -4.55
C ALA A 216 -8.12 7.81 -3.97
N ARG A 217 -8.96 8.49 -3.17
CA ARG A 217 -10.19 7.90 -2.64
C ARG A 217 -11.28 7.72 -3.69
N ASP A 218 -11.58 8.80 -4.42
CA ASP A 218 -12.81 8.86 -5.23
C ASP A 218 -12.62 8.22 -6.62
N VAL A 219 -11.39 8.19 -7.14
CA VAL A 219 -11.08 7.57 -8.45
C VAL A 219 -10.54 6.14 -8.29
N LEU A 220 -9.60 5.94 -7.35
CA LEU A 220 -9.00 4.63 -7.15
C LEU A 220 -9.73 3.78 -6.08
N GLY A 221 -10.70 4.34 -5.37
CA GLY A 221 -11.47 3.62 -4.37
C GLY A 221 -10.70 3.27 -3.10
N LEU A 222 -9.58 3.94 -2.83
CA LEU A 222 -8.82 3.75 -1.60
C LEU A 222 -9.65 4.27 -0.41
N ARG A 223 -9.57 3.58 0.73
CA ARG A 223 -10.28 4.00 1.95
C ARG A 223 -9.73 5.31 2.51
N MET A 224 -8.46 5.58 2.26
CA MET A 224 -7.70 6.71 2.78
C MET A 224 -6.72 7.17 1.71
N GLY A 225 -6.56 8.48 1.57
CA GLY A 225 -5.55 9.03 0.68
C GLY A 225 -4.12 8.83 1.22
N PRO A 226 -3.09 8.95 0.38
CA PRO A 226 -1.70 8.71 0.79
C PRO A 226 -1.21 9.64 1.90
N PHE A 227 -1.61 10.90 1.93
CA PHE A 227 -1.21 11.86 2.96
C PHE A 227 -1.95 11.62 4.28
N GLU A 228 -3.23 11.27 4.23
CA GLU A 228 -4.00 10.82 5.40
C GLU A 228 -3.38 9.54 6.01
N LEU A 229 -2.94 8.61 5.17
CA LEU A 229 -2.28 7.37 5.59
C LEU A 229 -0.93 7.66 6.28
N MET A 230 -0.12 8.55 5.72
CA MET A 230 1.15 8.96 6.30
C MET A 230 0.96 9.63 7.67
N ASP A 231 -0.07 10.46 7.83
CA ASP A 231 -0.40 11.10 9.11
C ASP A 231 -0.94 10.11 10.14
N LEU A 232 -1.63 9.04 9.71
CA LEU A 232 -2.11 7.97 10.59
C LEU A 232 -0.95 7.12 11.12
N THR A 233 -0.03 6.72 10.25
CA THR A 233 1.11 5.86 10.62
C THR A 233 2.21 6.62 11.35
N GLY A 234 2.28 7.92 11.13
CA GLY A 234 3.34 8.81 11.59
C GLY A 234 4.45 9.01 10.55
N LEU A 235 4.73 10.28 10.24
CA LEU A 235 5.70 10.65 9.21
C LEU A 235 7.14 10.22 9.56
N ASP A 236 7.50 10.17 10.84
CA ASP A 236 8.79 9.65 11.30
C ASP A 236 8.95 8.15 10.98
N VAL A 237 7.90 7.35 11.23
CA VAL A 237 7.88 5.92 10.88
C VAL A 237 7.89 5.77 9.36
N THR A 238 7.06 6.52 8.66
CA THR A 238 6.99 6.47 7.19
C THR A 238 8.32 6.81 6.53
N ALA A 239 8.99 7.89 6.97
CA ALA A 239 10.30 8.28 6.46
C ALA A 239 11.36 7.18 6.70
N ALA A 240 11.44 6.66 7.92
CA ALA A 240 12.40 5.61 8.28
C ALA A 240 12.18 4.34 7.42
N VAL A 241 10.92 3.94 7.20
CA VAL A 241 10.60 2.75 6.38
C VAL A 241 10.94 2.99 4.90
N ILE A 242 10.63 4.16 4.34
CA ILE A 242 10.99 4.50 2.96
C ILE A 242 12.50 4.45 2.78
N ASP A 243 13.26 5.11 3.66
CA ASP A 243 14.71 5.17 3.58
C ASP A 243 15.35 3.79 3.75
N SER A 244 14.91 3.00 4.72
CA SER A 244 15.40 1.64 4.97
C SER A 244 15.21 0.73 3.75
N ILE A 245 14.02 0.75 3.14
CA ILE A 245 13.72 -0.06 1.96
C ILE A 245 14.56 0.41 0.77
N TRP A 246 14.63 1.71 0.51
CA TRP A 246 15.41 2.27 -0.59
C TRP A 246 16.91 1.95 -0.48
N GLN A 247 17.50 2.12 0.70
CA GLN A 247 18.89 1.76 0.98
C GLN A 247 19.12 0.26 0.84
N GLY A 248 18.21 -0.55 1.37
CA GLY A 248 18.29 -2.00 1.30
C GLY A 248 18.23 -2.54 -0.13
N PHE A 249 17.41 -1.92 -1.01
CA PHE A 249 17.40 -2.21 -2.45
C PHE A 249 18.46 -1.47 -3.25
N ARG A 250 19.52 -0.99 -2.57
CA ARG A 250 20.68 -0.35 -3.22
C ARG A 250 20.31 0.83 -4.09
N HIS A 251 19.45 1.70 -3.54
CA HIS A 251 19.00 2.94 -4.16
C HIS A 251 18.19 2.74 -5.46
N ALA A 252 17.32 1.72 -5.48
CA ALA A 252 16.46 1.49 -6.63
C ALA A 252 15.56 2.71 -6.91
N ASP A 253 15.61 3.23 -8.14
CA ASP A 253 14.89 4.45 -8.56
C ASP A 253 13.40 4.40 -8.25
N ARG A 254 12.78 3.22 -8.44
CA ARG A 254 11.34 3.00 -8.21
C ARG A 254 10.91 3.25 -6.76
N LEU A 255 11.84 3.17 -5.81
CA LEU A 255 11.61 3.30 -4.37
C LEU A 255 12.22 4.59 -3.79
N ARG A 256 12.66 5.51 -4.65
CA ARG A 256 13.38 6.74 -4.27
C ARG A 256 12.56 7.58 -3.29
N PRO A 257 13.12 7.95 -2.12
CA PRO A 257 12.48 8.78 -1.12
C PRO A 257 12.33 10.23 -1.58
N SER A 258 11.43 10.96 -0.91
CA SER A 258 11.21 12.40 -1.07
C SER A 258 11.98 13.19 -0.01
N TYR A 259 12.49 14.36 -0.36
CA TYR A 259 13.05 15.32 0.59
C TYR A 259 12.00 15.96 1.51
N LEU A 260 10.72 15.83 1.19
CA LEU A 260 9.63 16.43 1.96
C LEU A 260 9.44 15.76 3.32
N THR A 261 9.59 14.44 3.39
CA THR A 261 9.35 13.68 4.63
C THR A 261 10.36 13.99 5.72
N PRO A 262 11.71 13.94 5.51
CA PRO A 262 12.67 14.25 6.55
C PRO A 262 12.57 15.69 7.06
N ASN A 263 12.24 16.65 6.21
CA ASN A 263 12.04 18.04 6.62
C ASN A 263 10.83 18.20 7.56
N ARG A 264 9.73 17.46 7.30
CA ARG A 264 8.58 17.45 8.19
C ARG A 264 8.86 16.76 9.52
N VAL A 265 9.60 15.66 9.49
CA VAL A 265 10.05 14.95 10.70
C VAL A 265 10.90 15.87 11.57
N ALA A 266 11.89 16.55 10.98
CA ALA A 266 12.73 17.53 11.70
C ALA A 266 11.92 18.68 12.30
N ALA A 267 10.80 19.06 11.68
CA ALA A 267 9.89 20.09 12.20
C ALA A 267 8.89 19.57 13.25
N GLY A 268 8.94 18.27 13.65
CA GLY A 268 8.00 17.67 14.59
C GLY A 268 6.59 17.43 14.04
N LEU A 269 6.41 17.50 12.72
CA LEU A 269 5.13 17.34 12.04
C LEU A 269 4.89 15.84 11.73
N HIS A 270 4.63 15.03 12.77
CA HIS A 270 4.56 13.58 12.65
C HIS A 270 3.14 13.05 12.34
N GLY A 271 2.15 13.91 12.17
CA GLY A 271 0.77 13.50 11.91
C GLY A 271 -0.10 13.47 13.16
N ARG A 272 -1.03 12.53 13.24
CA ARG A 272 -2.03 12.46 14.33
C ARG A 272 -1.42 12.42 15.72
N LYS A 273 -0.31 11.72 15.91
CA LYS A 273 0.34 11.55 17.22
C LYS A 273 0.94 12.85 17.79
N THR A 274 1.23 13.84 16.95
CA THR A 274 1.72 15.17 17.36
C THR A 274 0.68 16.27 17.10
N GLY A 275 -0.55 15.91 16.71
CA GLY A 275 -1.62 16.85 16.40
C GLY A 275 -1.46 17.56 15.06
N ARG A 276 -0.36 17.38 14.35
CA ARG A 276 -0.10 18.01 13.06
C ARG A 276 0.86 17.18 12.19
N GLY A 277 0.51 17.06 10.92
CA GLY A 277 1.32 16.44 9.88
C GLY A 277 1.07 17.15 8.56
N TRP A 278 0.60 16.43 7.55
CA TRP A 278 0.04 17.03 6.32
C TRP A 278 -1.24 17.80 6.64
N TYR A 279 -2.00 17.32 7.63
CA TYR A 279 -3.22 17.93 8.15
C TYR A 279 -3.06 18.31 9.62
N ALA A 280 -4.02 19.07 10.12
CA ALA A 280 -4.14 19.38 11.55
C ALA A 280 -5.15 18.41 12.20
N TYR A 281 -4.90 18.04 13.46
CA TYR A 281 -5.71 17.11 14.24
C TYR A 281 -5.93 17.63 15.65
N GLY A 282 -7.03 17.22 16.29
CA GLY A 282 -7.40 17.60 17.63
C GLY A 282 -8.70 18.41 17.69
N PRO A 283 -9.21 18.71 18.89
CA PRO A 283 -10.50 19.38 19.05
C PRO A 283 -10.57 20.79 18.43
N GLU A 284 -9.45 21.48 18.36
CA GLU A 284 -9.34 22.83 17.79
C GLU A 284 -8.82 22.83 16.34
N ALA A 285 -8.62 21.64 15.73
CA ALA A 285 -8.18 21.57 14.36
C ALA A 285 -9.27 22.11 13.42
N PRO A 286 -8.89 22.89 12.39
CA PRO A 286 -9.86 23.32 11.39
C PRO A 286 -10.47 22.10 10.70
N ALA A 287 -11.75 22.17 10.37
CA ALA A 287 -12.40 21.15 9.54
C ALA A 287 -11.61 20.95 8.23
N PRO A 288 -11.59 19.75 7.66
CA PRO A 288 -11.00 19.53 6.35
C PRO A 288 -11.52 20.58 5.36
N ALA A 289 -10.62 21.11 4.52
CA ALA A 289 -11.01 22.11 3.53
C ALA A 289 -12.18 21.59 2.69
N PRO A 290 -13.31 22.31 2.60
CA PRO A 290 -14.44 21.89 1.78
C PRO A 290 -14.03 21.82 0.30
N GLU A 291 -14.84 21.14 -0.49
CA GLU A 291 -14.69 21.20 -1.96
C GLU A 291 -14.81 22.65 -2.42
N PRO A 292 -13.86 23.16 -3.23
CA PRO A 292 -14.00 24.49 -3.77
C PRO A 292 -15.29 24.61 -4.59
N PRO A 293 -16.06 25.68 -4.47
CA PRO A 293 -17.30 25.86 -5.21
C PRO A 293 -17.02 25.81 -6.73
N VAL A 294 -17.91 25.17 -7.47
CA VAL A 294 -17.84 25.16 -8.93
C VAL A 294 -18.42 26.47 -9.46
N THR A 295 -17.60 27.18 -10.22
CA THR A 295 -17.96 28.45 -10.88
C THR A 295 -17.62 28.34 -12.37
N GLY A 296 -18.27 29.15 -13.19
CA GLY A 296 -18.06 29.15 -14.64
C GLY A 296 -19.33 28.79 -15.41
N ASP A 297 -19.24 28.87 -16.74
CA ASP A 297 -20.34 28.56 -17.65
C ASP A 297 -20.39 27.06 -17.95
N ALA A 298 -21.36 26.37 -17.38
CA ALA A 298 -21.57 24.94 -17.62
C ALA A 298 -22.19 24.64 -18.99
N ASP A 299 -22.77 25.62 -19.68
CA ASP A 299 -23.39 25.45 -21.00
C ASP A 299 -22.42 25.77 -22.16
N ARG A 300 -21.18 26.17 -21.84
CA ARG A 300 -20.16 26.41 -22.84
C ARG A 300 -19.89 25.15 -23.67
N PRO A 301 -19.87 25.26 -25.04
CA PRO A 301 -19.65 24.09 -25.89
C PRO A 301 -18.31 23.41 -25.62
N VAL A 302 -18.27 22.09 -25.76
CA VAL A 302 -17.03 21.31 -25.63
C VAL A 302 -16.79 20.44 -26.85
N PHE A 303 -15.57 20.42 -27.31
CA PHE A 303 -15.05 19.47 -28.28
C PHE A 303 -14.15 18.46 -27.59
N VAL A 304 -14.42 17.16 -27.74
CA VAL A 304 -13.57 16.10 -27.18
C VAL A 304 -12.59 15.64 -28.25
N HIS A 305 -11.32 15.98 -28.08
CA HIS A 305 -10.26 15.58 -28.99
C HIS A 305 -9.70 14.21 -28.61
N GLY A 306 -9.84 13.22 -29.50
CA GLY A 306 -9.20 11.92 -29.33
C GLY A 306 -7.83 11.92 -30.00
N THR A 307 -6.77 11.72 -29.19
CA THR A 307 -5.43 11.50 -29.75
C THR A 307 -5.29 10.07 -30.28
N GLU A 308 -4.24 9.80 -31.04
CA GLU A 308 -3.94 8.45 -31.54
C GLU A 308 -3.84 7.46 -30.36
N GLY A 309 -4.50 6.31 -30.47
CA GLY A 309 -4.60 5.31 -29.39
C GLY A 309 -5.65 5.58 -28.31
N GLN A 310 -6.28 6.77 -28.26
CA GLN A 310 -7.23 7.16 -27.21
C GLN A 310 -8.67 7.36 -27.72
N ALA A 311 -8.98 6.85 -28.90
CA ALA A 311 -10.32 6.97 -29.50
C ALA A 311 -11.43 6.42 -28.58
N ARG A 312 -11.17 5.32 -27.88
CA ARG A 312 -12.10 4.71 -26.91
C ARG A 312 -12.39 5.66 -25.74
N ASP A 313 -11.37 6.26 -25.16
CA ASP A 313 -11.51 7.17 -24.01
C ASP A 313 -12.23 8.46 -24.42
N ALA A 314 -11.94 8.97 -25.62
CA ALA A 314 -12.65 10.12 -26.16
C ALA A 314 -14.13 9.82 -26.44
N ALA A 315 -14.44 8.64 -26.96
CA ALA A 315 -15.83 8.21 -27.17
C ALA A 315 -16.57 8.06 -25.82
N ALA A 316 -15.95 7.46 -24.82
CA ALA A 316 -16.52 7.33 -23.49
C ALA A 316 -16.78 8.69 -22.83
N LEU A 317 -15.84 9.63 -22.94
CA LEU A 317 -15.99 10.98 -22.40
C LEU A 317 -17.13 11.74 -23.12
N ARG A 318 -17.21 11.68 -24.47
CA ARG A 318 -18.31 12.29 -25.22
C ARG A 318 -19.66 11.74 -24.74
N THR A 319 -19.79 10.42 -24.64
CA THR A 319 -21.02 9.77 -24.18
C THR A 319 -21.40 10.25 -22.78
N ALA A 320 -20.47 10.29 -21.84
CA ALA A 320 -20.73 10.74 -20.48
C ALA A 320 -21.14 12.22 -20.40
N LEU A 321 -20.50 13.09 -21.17
CA LEU A 321 -20.83 14.52 -21.22
C LEU A 321 -22.20 14.77 -21.86
N THR A 322 -22.50 14.07 -22.97
CA THR A 322 -23.82 14.15 -23.61
C THR A 322 -24.93 13.68 -22.69
N ALA A 323 -24.73 12.57 -21.98
CA ALA A 323 -25.70 12.07 -20.99
C ALA A 323 -25.91 13.05 -19.83
N ALA A 324 -24.88 13.82 -19.46
CA ALA A 324 -24.96 14.89 -18.47
C ALA A 324 -25.55 16.21 -19.04
N GLY A 325 -26.01 16.22 -20.27
CA GLY A 325 -26.61 17.39 -20.92
C GLY A 325 -25.63 18.49 -21.30
N ALA A 326 -24.35 18.20 -21.46
CA ALA A 326 -23.35 19.14 -21.98
C ALA A 326 -23.51 19.34 -23.49
N VAL A 327 -23.17 20.53 -23.99
CA VAL A 327 -23.17 20.84 -25.42
C VAL A 327 -21.89 20.29 -26.04
N VAL A 328 -21.95 19.06 -26.58
CA VAL A 328 -20.78 18.39 -27.18
C VAL A 328 -20.80 18.57 -28.70
N GLU A 329 -19.73 19.17 -29.22
CA GLU A 329 -19.55 19.36 -30.67
C GLU A 329 -19.11 18.06 -31.36
N THR A 330 -19.61 17.85 -32.59
CA THR A 330 -19.38 16.62 -33.38
C THR A 330 -18.61 16.87 -34.68
N GLY A 331 -18.13 18.09 -34.93
CA GLY A 331 -17.38 18.44 -36.15
C GLY A 331 -15.95 17.88 -36.18
N ASP A 332 -15.22 18.18 -37.27
CA ASP A 332 -13.82 17.76 -37.44
C ASP A 332 -12.82 18.56 -36.57
N GLY A 333 -13.28 19.63 -35.94
CA GLY A 333 -12.49 20.47 -35.05
C GLY A 333 -13.36 21.34 -34.15
N PRO A 334 -12.77 21.96 -33.14
CA PRO A 334 -13.49 22.81 -32.20
C PRO A 334 -13.90 24.13 -32.86
N SER A 335 -15.09 24.62 -32.54
CA SER A 335 -15.49 25.99 -32.86
C SER A 335 -14.62 27.03 -32.14
N ALA A 336 -14.76 28.31 -32.48
CA ALA A 336 -13.98 29.40 -31.88
C ALA A 336 -14.19 29.51 -30.36
N ASP A 337 -15.39 29.17 -29.86
CA ASP A 337 -15.76 29.33 -28.47
C ASP A 337 -15.68 28.01 -27.67
N ALA A 338 -15.56 26.85 -28.32
CA ALA A 338 -15.57 25.57 -27.67
C ALA A 338 -14.32 25.35 -26.80
N LEU A 339 -14.53 24.72 -25.64
CA LEU A 339 -13.47 24.13 -24.83
C LEU A 339 -12.99 22.85 -25.51
N VAL A 340 -11.70 22.57 -25.45
CA VAL A 340 -11.14 21.30 -25.95
C VAL A 340 -10.78 20.41 -24.79
N LEU A 341 -11.46 19.28 -24.66
CA LEU A 341 -11.19 18.26 -23.64
C LEU A 341 -10.40 17.12 -24.27
N VAL A 342 -9.23 16.83 -23.71
CA VAL A 342 -8.31 15.80 -24.19
C VAL A 342 -8.21 14.69 -23.14
N PRO A 343 -8.73 13.48 -23.37
CA PRO A 343 -8.39 12.34 -22.53
C PRO A 343 -6.89 12.09 -22.61
N VAL A 344 -6.21 12.08 -21.46
CA VAL A 344 -4.75 11.86 -21.39
C VAL A 344 -4.46 10.48 -20.81
N TRP A 345 -3.65 9.68 -21.50
CA TRP A 345 -3.19 8.37 -21.03
C TRP A 345 -1.67 8.31 -21.07
N GLY A 346 -1.03 8.49 -19.90
CA GLY A 346 0.43 8.54 -19.79
C GLY A 346 1.12 9.73 -20.47
N THR A 347 0.38 10.62 -21.11
CA THR A 347 0.86 11.80 -21.83
C THR A 347 0.40 13.09 -21.15
N THR A 348 0.69 14.24 -21.74
CA THR A 348 0.32 15.57 -21.25
C THR A 348 -0.62 16.28 -22.23
N VAL A 349 -1.39 17.23 -21.72
CA VAL A 349 -2.18 18.17 -22.56
C VAL A 349 -1.26 19.01 -23.44
N ALA A 350 -0.13 19.47 -22.89
CA ALA A 350 0.85 20.24 -23.64
C ALA A 350 1.36 19.50 -24.88
N ALA A 351 1.60 18.18 -24.79
CA ALA A 351 1.98 17.35 -25.93
C ALA A 351 0.86 17.25 -26.97
N ALA A 352 -0.40 17.12 -26.56
CA ALA A 352 -1.54 17.12 -27.47
C ALA A 352 -1.72 18.48 -28.17
N VAL A 353 -1.61 19.58 -27.41
CA VAL A 353 -1.66 20.95 -27.98
C VAL A 353 -0.60 21.13 -29.06
N ALA A 354 0.64 20.75 -28.79
CA ALA A 354 1.73 20.88 -29.75
C ALA A 354 1.59 19.95 -30.96
N GLY A 355 1.17 18.70 -30.73
CA GLY A 355 1.07 17.68 -31.78
C GLY A 355 -0.11 17.88 -32.75
N TYR A 356 -1.22 18.45 -32.28
CA TYR A 356 -2.45 18.59 -33.05
C TYR A 356 -2.86 20.05 -33.31
N GLY A 357 -2.03 21.02 -32.89
CA GLY A 357 -2.34 22.44 -33.09
C GLY A 357 -3.57 22.92 -32.33
N LEU A 358 -3.84 22.37 -31.15
CA LEU A 358 -5.03 22.72 -30.37
C LEU A 358 -4.90 24.12 -29.75
N PRO A 359 -6.02 24.84 -29.48
CA PRO A 359 -5.99 26.14 -28.85
C PRO A 359 -5.54 26.09 -27.40
N ALA A 360 -4.27 26.40 -27.10
CA ALA A 360 -3.61 26.21 -25.81
C ALA A 360 -4.39 26.82 -24.61
N GLY A 361 -5.02 28.00 -24.80
CA GLY A 361 -5.80 28.66 -23.75
C GLY A 361 -7.11 27.95 -23.39
N ARG A 362 -7.60 27.06 -24.26
CA ARG A 362 -8.89 26.37 -24.09
C ARG A 362 -8.80 24.84 -24.12
N ALA A 363 -7.57 24.29 -24.12
CA ALA A 363 -7.32 22.84 -24.12
C ALA A 363 -7.00 22.35 -22.69
N PHE A 364 -7.73 21.32 -22.27
CA PHE A 364 -7.68 20.78 -20.91
C PHE A 364 -7.62 19.25 -20.94
N GLY A 365 -6.89 18.67 -20.01
CA GLY A 365 -6.81 17.21 -19.86
C GLY A 365 -7.92 16.66 -18.97
N VAL A 366 -8.39 15.48 -19.34
CA VAL A 366 -9.31 14.70 -18.52
C VAL A 366 -8.71 13.32 -18.29
N ASP A 367 -8.70 12.85 -17.03
CA ASP A 367 -8.20 11.53 -16.69
C ASP A 367 -9.25 10.45 -17.02
N PRO A 368 -8.97 9.51 -17.94
CA PRO A 368 -9.90 8.44 -18.30
C PRO A 368 -10.25 7.50 -17.15
N LEU A 369 -9.36 7.31 -16.15
CA LEU A 369 -9.65 6.49 -14.97
C LEU A 369 -10.78 7.09 -14.11
N ALA A 370 -10.97 8.40 -14.17
CA ALA A 370 -12.00 9.11 -13.44
C ALA A 370 -13.41 8.95 -14.02
N ALA A 371 -13.56 8.28 -15.16
CA ALA A 371 -14.85 8.15 -15.85
C ALA A 371 -15.87 7.27 -15.09
N ALA A 372 -15.39 6.34 -14.25
CA ALA A 372 -16.23 5.41 -13.47
C ALA A 372 -16.35 5.78 -11.99
N GLY A 373 -15.67 6.82 -11.53
CA GLY A 373 -15.65 7.26 -10.14
C GLY A 373 -16.71 8.33 -9.83
N ARG A 374 -16.62 8.90 -8.63
CA ARG A 374 -17.45 10.05 -8.19
C ARG A 374 -16.77 11.40 -8.42
N ARG A 375 -15.56 11.39 -8.98
CA ARG A 375 -14.72 12.57 -9.20
C ARG A 375 -14.15 12.56 -10.60
N ARG A 376 -14.17 13.72 -11.26
CA ARG A 376 -13.40 13.97 -12.49
C ARG A 376 -12.14 14.75 -12.18
N VAL A 377 -11.11 14.60 -13.00
CA VAL A 377 -9.83 15.30 -12.86
C VAL A 377 -9.58 16.12 -14.10
N LEU A 378 -9.43 17.43 -13.90
CA LEU A 378 -9.15 18.42 -14.93
C LEU A 378 -7.67 18.83 -14.84
N ALA A 379 -6.89 18.56 -15.86
CA ALA A 379 -5.49 19.00 -15.96
C ALA A 379 -5.37 20.33 -16.73
N VAL A 380 -4.64 21.29 -16.14
CA VAL A 380 -4.44 22.62 -16.71
C VAL A 380 -2.98 22.86 -17.05
N THR A 381 -2.71 23.37 -18.27
CA THR A 381 -1.38 23.78 -18.70
C THR A 381 -1.06 25.21 -18.23
N PRO A 382 0.21 25.64 -18.26
CA PRO A 382 0.57 27.03 -18.00
C PRO A 382 -0.04 28.05 -18.97
N ALA A 383 -0.48 27.60 -20.14
CA ALA A 383 -1.10 28.46 -21.17
C ALA A 383 -2.62 28.54 -21.05
N ALA A 384 -3.24 27.78 -20.12
CA ALA A 384 -4.68 27.75 -19.96
C ALA A 384 -5.24 29.10 -19.52
N ASP A 385 -6.33 29.56 -20.19
CA ASP A 385 -7.08 30.71 -19.73
C ASP A 385 -7.86 30.38 -18.45
N PRO A 386 -7.73 31.19 -17.38
CA PRO A 386 -8.39 30.89 -16.11
C PRO A 386 -9.93 30.90 -16.18
N ALA A 387 -10.54 31.70 -17.07
CA ALA A 387 -11.99 31.71 -17.24
C ALA A 387 -12.43 30.43 -17.97
N ALA A 388 -11.74 30.07 -19.05
CA ALA A 388 -11.99 28.80 -19.75
C ALA A 388 -11.78 27.57 -18.86
N ALA A 389 -10.81 27.60 -17.94
CA ALA A 389 -10.60 26.52 -16.98
C ALA A 389 -11.77 26.39 -15.98
N ARG A 390 -12.35 27.52 -15.52
CA ARG A 390 -13.55 27.50 -14.69
C ARG A 390 -14.75 26.93 -15.44
N ASP A 391 -14.94 27.31 -16.70
CA ASP A 391 -16.02 26.79 -17.55
C ASP A 391 -15.83 25.28 -17.79
N ALA A 392 -14.61 24.82 -18.09
CA ALA A 392 -14.30 23.40 -18.25
C ALA A 392 -14.61 22.61 -16.97
N ARG A 393 -14.29 23.18 -15.80
CA ARG A 393 -14.63 22.60 -14.51
C ARG A 393 -16.15 22.52 -14.32
N ALA A 394 -16.89 23.56 -14.67
CA ALA A 394 -18.35 23.62 -14.58
C ALA A 394 -19.01 22.58 -15.50
N VAL A 395 -18.54 22.47 -16.75
CA VAL A 395 -19.00 21.41 -17.67
C VAL A 395 -18.74 20.02 -17.13
N LEU A 396 -17.53 19.77 -16.60
CA LEU A 396 -17.17 18.48 -16.03
C LEU A 396 -17.90 18.15 -14.72
N ALA A 397 -18.43 19.14 -14.01
CA ALA A 397 -19.24 18.92 -12.82
C ALA A 397 -20.69 18.52 -13.12
N ARG A 398 -21.14 18.62 -14.37
CA ARG A 398 -22.51 18.21 -14.74
C ARG A 398 -22.72 16.73 -14.50
N ALA A 399 -23.91 16.39 -14.01
CA ALA A 399 -24.38 15.03 -13.82
C ALA A 399 -25.62 14.78 -14.67
N ALA A 400 -25.96 13.52 -14.89
CA ALA A 400 -27.21 13.15 -15.52
C ALA A 400 -28.40 13.61 -14.66
N GLN A 401 -29.58 13.75 -15.27
CA GLN A 401 -30.77 14.21 -14.57
C GLN A 401 -31.10 13.27 -13.39
N GLY A 402 -31.19 13.85 -12.19
CA GLY A 402 -31.48 13.12 -10.96
C GLY A 402 -30.26 12.59 -10.21
N GLU A 403 -29.07 12.84 -10.72
CA GLU A 403 -27.80 12.53 -10.05
C GLU A 403 -27.18 13.77 -9.39
N GLU A 404 -26.38 13.56 -8.36
CA GLU A 404 -25.59 14.62 -7.74
C GLU A 404 -24.48 15.10 -8.68
N PRO A 405 -24.14 16.41 -8.68
CA PRO A 405 -23.04 16.95 -9.46
C PRO A 405 -21.72 16.23 -9.15
N TRP A 406 -20.89 16.04 -10.17
CA TRP A 406 -19.57 15.44 -10.01
C TRP A 406 -18.63 16.39 -9.28
N ALA A 407 -17.88 15.87 -8.33
CA ALA A 407 -16.71 16.59 -7.82
C ALA A 407 -15.63 16.67 -8.91
N VAL A 408 -14.95 17.81 -8.99
CA VAL A 408 -13.89 18.04 -10.00
C VAL A 408 -12.65 18.61 -9.33
N SER A 409 -11.58 17.82 -9.27
CA SER A 409 -10.27 18.30 -8.87
C SER A 409 -9.55 18.93 -10.06
N VAL A 410 -8.92 20.08 -9.83
CA VAL A 410 -8.10 20.76 -10.83
C VAL A 410 -6.63 20.58 -10.47
N VAL A 411 -5.85 20.01 -11.39
CA VAL A 411 -4.43 19.71 -11.17
C VAL A 411 -3.59 20.32 -12.28
N ARG A 412 -2.29 20.48 -12.03
CA ARG A 412 -1.35 20.86 -13.07
C ARG A 412 -1.22 19.74 -14.10
N ASP A 413 -1.09 20.10 -15.37
CA ASP A 413 -0.77 19.16 -16.45
C ASP A 413 0.53 18.42 -16.16
N THR A 414 0.45 17.11 -16.13
CA THR A 414 1.59 16.19 -15.95
C THR A 414 1.33 14.91 -16.72
N ALA A 415 2.39 14.16 -17.01
CA ALA A 415 2.26 12.86 -17.66
C ALA A 415 1.35 11.94 -16.84
N GLY A 416 0.26 11.49 -17.43
CA GLY A 416 -0.65 10.51 -16.87
C GLY A 416 -1.52 10.96 -15.71
N SER A 417 -1.60 12.26 -15.43
CA SER A 417 -2.44 12.76 -14.31
C SER A 417 -2.15 12.08 -12.97
N VAL A 418 -2.91 12.40 -11.90
CA VAL A 418 -2.66 11.90 -10.55
C VAL A 418 -3.03 10.41 -10.40
N ALA A 419 -4.26 10.03 -10.82
CA ALA A 419 -4.74 8.66 -10.59
C ALA A 419 -3.93 7.63 -11.37
N GLN A 420 -3.59 7.91 -12.62
CA GLN A 420 -2.78 7.03 -13.45
C GLN A 420 -1.38 6.83 -12.89
N ARG A 421 -0.74 7.91 -12.40
CA ARG A 421 0.59 7.82 -11.79
C ARG A 421 0.59 6.98 -10.53
N LEU A 422 -0.37 7.19 -9.63
CA LEU A 422 -0.52 6.39 -8.43
C LEU A 422 -0.74 4.92 -8.77
N LEU A 423 -1.67 4.61 -9.68
CA LEU A 423 -1.97 3.24 -10.09
C LEU A 423 -0.77 2.59 -10.78
N ALA A 424 -0.12 3.28 -11.72
CA ALA A 424 1.07 2.76 -12.40
C ALA A 424 2.19 2.43 -11.42
N SER A 425 2.43 3.28 -10.41
CA SER A 425 3.44 3.04 -9.39
C SER A 425 3.08 1.85 -8.50
N ILE A 426 1.82 1.75 -8.05
CA ILE A 426 1.32 0.60 -7.26
C ILE A 426 1.54 -0.71 -8.03
N VAL A 427 1.09 -0.79 -9.28
CA VAL A 427 1.26 -1.98 -10.14
C VAL A 427 2.73 -2.26 -10.43
N SER A 428 3.53 -1.23 -10.67
CA SER A 428 4.96 -1.36 -10.99
C SER A 428 5.78 -1.95 -9.83
N VAL A 429 5.49 -1.52 -8.59
CA VAL A 429 6.17 -2.07 -7.40
C VAL A 429 5.75 -3.53 -7.19
N ALA A 430 4.47 -3.83 -7.27
CA ALA A 430 3.95 -5.19 -7.15
C ALA A 430 4.49 -6.14 -8.22
N ALA A 431 4.53 -5.70 -9.48
CA ALA A 431 5.14 -6.44 -10.59
C ALA A 431 6.63 -6.70 -10.34
N GLY A 432 7.35 -5.73 -9.76
CA GLY A 432 8.77 -5.90 -9.38
C GLY A 432 8.98 -6.91 -8.25
N ILE A 433 8.02 -7.07 -7.35
CA ILE A 433 8.02 -8.10 -6.28
C ILE A 433 7.86 -9.49 -6.92
N ALA A 434 6.84 -9.65 -7.78
CA ALA A 434 6.59 -10.91 -8.50
C ALA A 434 7.75 -11.29 -9.44
N GLU A 435 8.29 -10.34 -10.21
CA GLU A 435 9.42 -10.52 -11.11
C GLU A 435 10.67 -11.08 -10.42
N ARG A 436 10.91 -10.68 -9.17
CA ARG A 436 12.06 -11.11 -8.37
C ARG A 436 11.75 -12.33 -7.49
N SER A 437 10.56 -12.91 -7.63
CA SER A 437 10.11 -14.03 -6.79
C SER A 437 10.23 -13.74 -5.28
N ILE A 438 10.02 -12.48 -4.88
CA ILE A 438 9.97 -12.09 -3.46
C ILE A 438 8.75 -12.72 -2.79
N ALA A 439 7.62 -12.74 -3.51
CA ALA A 439 6.40 -13.45 -3.13
C ALA A 439 5.66 -13.90 -4.40
N ALA A 440 4.79 -14.89 -4.29
CA ALA A 440 3.91 -15.30 -5.37
C ALA A 440 2.90 -14.20 -5.74
N PRO A 441 2.47 -14.08 -7.00
CA PRO A 441 1.50 -13.05 -7.43
C PRO A 441 0.22 -13.02 -6.59
N ALA A 442 -0.33 -14.17 -6.25
CA ALA A 442 -1.52 -14.28 -5.41
C ALA A 442 -1.28 -13.75 -3.98
N ASP A 443 -0.10 -14.01 -3.43
CA ASP A 443 0.30 -13.52 -2.11
C ASP A 443 0.53 -12.00 -2.10
N VAL A 444 1.07 -11.44 -3.20
CA VAL A 444 1.21 -9.99 -3.37
C VAL A 444 -0.16 -9.32 -3.28
N ASP A 445 -1.13 -9.80 -4.02
CA ASP A 445 -2.48 -9.24 -4.05
C ASP A 445 -3.21 -9.44 -2.70
N LEU A 446 -3.07 -10.61 -2.09
CA LEU A 446 -3.62 -10.90 -0.76
C LEU A 446 -3.02 -9.97 0.30
N ALA A 447 -1.70 -9.83 0.32
CA ALA A 447 -1.00 -9.03 1.33
C ALA A 447 -1.39 -7.54 1.26
N VAL A 448 -1.53 -7.00 0.06
CA VAL A 448 -1.89 -5.59 -0.13
C VAL A 448 -3.36 -5.34 0.23
N THR A 449 -4.27 -6.26 -0.13
CA THR A 449 -5.68 -6.11 0.24
C THR A 449 -5.93 -6.30 1.73
N ALA A 450 -5.33 -7.32 2.34
CA ALA A 450 -5.51 -7.61 3.77
C ALA A 450 -4.67 -6.71 4.68
N GLY A 451 -3.44 -6.36 4.27
CA GLY A 451 -2.48 -5.60 5.07
C GLY A 451 -2.59 -4.08 4.91
N LEU A 452 -2.85 -3.59 3.70
CA LEU A 452 -2.96 -2.16 3.41
C LEU A 452 -4.41 -1.69 3.20
N GLY A 453 -5.36 -2.62 3.12
CA GLY A 453 -6.77 -2.31 2.94
C GLY A 453 -7.12 -1.77 1.55
N TYR A 454 -6.34 -2.11 0.53
CA TYR A 454 -6.64 -1.73 -0.85
C TYR A 454 -7.91 -2.44 -1.34
N PRO A 455 -8.70 -1.80 -2.20
CA PRO A 455 -9.97 -2.37 -2.69
C PRO A 455 -9.74 -3.56 -3.61
N VAL A 456 -8.55 -3.66 -4.22
CA VAL A 456 -8.16 -4.68 -5.20
C VAL A 456 -6.68 -4.95 -5.03
N GLY A 457 -6.26 -6.19 -5.26
CA GLY A 457 -4.84 -6.53 -5.34
C GLY A 457 -4.17 -5.80 -6.50
N PRO A 458 -2.92 -5.34 -6.35
CA PRO A 458 -2.28 -4.49 -7.34
C PRO A 458 -2.10 -5.15 -8.71
N LEU A 459 -1.79 -6.46 -8.77
CA LEU A 459 -1.67 -7.18 -10.03
C LEU A 459 -3.04 -7.40 -10.68
N ALA A 460 -4.03 -7.82 -9.90
CA ALA A 460 -5.42 -7.92 -10.35
C ALA A 460 -6.00 -6.56 -10.79
N TRP A 461 -5.53 -5.46 -10.20
CA TRP A 461 -5.92 -4.12 -10.64
C TRP A 461 -5.35 -3.80 -12.02
N GLY A 462 -4.08 -4.16 -12.25
CA GLY A 462 -3.48 -4.07 -13.57
C GLY A 462 -4.22 -4.93 -14.62
N ASP A 463 -4.69 -6.12 -14.24
CA ASP A 463 -5.48 -7.00 -15.12
C ASP A 463 -6.85 -6.40 -15.49
N ARG A 464 -7.50 -5.69 -14.58
CA ARG A 464 -8.76 -4.95 -14.88
C ARG A 464 -8.56 -3.84 -15.91
N ILE A 465 -7.40 -3.22 -15.93
CA ILE A 465 -7.02 -2.23 -16.95
C ILE A 465 -6.63 -2.92 -18.26
N GLY A 466 -5.99 -4.08 -18.18
CA GLY A 466 -5.37 -4.83 -19.24
C GLY A 466 -3.84 -4.68 -19.22
N ALA A 467 -3.13 -5.80 -19.34
CA ALA A 467 -1.66 -5.82 -19.28
C ALA A 467 -1.01 -4.96 -20.39
N ASP A 468 -1.58 -5.00 -21.60
CA ASP A 468 -1.19 -4.17 -22.75
C ASP A 468 -1.35 -2.68 -22.47
N ARG A 469 -2.49 -2.29 -21.93
CA ARG A 469 -2.78 -0.89 -21.58
C ARG A 469 -1.94 -0.40 -20.40
N MET A 470 -1.63 -1.27 -19.44
CA MET A 470 -0.66 -0.96 -18.38
C MET A 470 0.75 -0.77 -18.92
N LEU A 471 1.17 -1.60 -19.87
CA LEU A 471 2.46 -1.45 -20.55
C LEU A 471 2.54 -0.14 -21.34
N GLU A 472 1.47 0.21 -22.06
CA GLU A 472 1.35 1.47 -22.77
C GLU A 472 1.50 2.67 -21.80
N LEU A 473 0.79 2.64 -20.67
CA LEU A 473 0.87 3.67 -19.63
C LEU A 473 2.30 3.83 -19.12
N HIS A 474 2.95 2.76 -18.69
CA HIS A 474 4.33 2.81 -18.21
C HIS A 474 5.30 3.35 -19.27
N ARG A 475 5.16 2.91 -20.53
CA ARG A 475 5.98 3.42 -21.64
C ARG A 475 5.76 4.90 -21.90
N ALA A 476 4.50 5.34 -21.87
CA ALA A 476 4.17 6.75 -22.09
C ALA A 476 4.70 7.64 -20.95
N LEU A 477 4.50 7.23 -19.70
CA LEU A 477 5.05 7.92 -18.53
C LEU A 477 6.58 8.02 -18.61
N HIS A 478 7.27 6.90 -18.90
CA HIS A 478 8.73 6.90 -19.00
C HIS A 478 9.24 7.79 -20.16
N ARG A 479 8.61 7.73 -21.33
CA ARG A 479 9.00 8.60 -22.47
C ARG A 479 8.81 10.07 -22.17
N THR A 480 7.71 10.41 -21.48
CA THR A 480 7.35 11.81 -21.22
C THR A 480 8.18 12.42 -20.09
N THR A 481 8.46 11.66 -19.03
CA THR A 481 9.17 12.17 -17.86
C THR A 481 10.67 11.92 -17.91
N GLY A 482 11.15 10.90 -18.62
CA GLY A 482 12.51 10.40 -18.54
C GLY A 482 12.88 9.79 -17.18
N ASP A 483 11.94 9.74 -16.22
CA ASP A 483 12.23 9.23 -14.88
C ASP A 483 12.27 7.69 -14.89
N PRO A 484 13.39 7.08 -14.45
CA PRO A 484 13.54 5.63 -14.38
C PRO A 484 12.48 4.92 -13.52
N ARG A 485 11.81 5.62 -12.59
CA ARG A 485 10.71 5.06 -11.79
C ARG A 485 9.59 4.50 -12.65
N HIS A 486 9.34 5.14 -13.79
CA HIS A 486 8.24 4.77 -14.70
C HIS A 486 8.63 3.73 -15.74
N ARG A 487 9.90 3.24 -15.75
CA ARG A 487 10.34 2.20 -16.68
C ARG A 487 9.48 0.94 -16.49
N PRO A 488 8.89 0.39 -17.57
CA PRO A 488 8.17 -0.87 -17.47
C PRO A 488 9.06 -1.98 -16.89
N SER A 489 8.51 -2.81 -16.00
CA SER A 489 9.18 -4.03 -15.56
C SER A 489 9.14 -5.09 -16.66
N ARG A 490 10.05 -6.06 -16.59
CA ARG A 490 10.00 -7.23 -17.45
C ARG A 490 8.68 -7.98 -17.27
N TRP A 491 8.21 -8.12 -16.04
CA TRP A 491 6.94 -8.76 -15.70
C TRP A 491 5.75 -8.21 -16.49
N VAL A 492 5.56 -6.90 -16.46
CA VAL A 492 4.47 -6.24 -17.22
C VAL A 492 4.69 -6.38 -18.72
N THR A 493 5.94 -6.26 -19.18
CA THR A 493 6.28 -6.31 -20.60
C THR A 493 6.00 -7.68 -21.20
N GLU A 494 6.48 -8.75 -20.56
CA GLU A 494 6.30 -10.14 -21.03
C GLU A 494 4.81 -10.53 -21.06
N ARG A 495 4.07 -10.21 -19.98
CA ARG A 495 2.65 -10.56 -19.91
C ARG A 495 1.82 -9.83 -20.95
N ALA A 496 2.07 -8.55 -21.16
CA ALA A 496 1.40 -7.81 -22.23
C ALA A 496 1.73 -8.37 -23.62
N GLN A 497 3.00 -8.75 -23.88
CA GLN A 497 3.42 -9.29 -25.18
C GLN A 497 2.89 -10.71 -25.43
N LEU A 498 2.69 -11.49 -24.38
CA LEU A 498 2.22 -12.88 -24.47
C LEU A 498 0.70 -13.01 -24.28
N GLY A 499 -0.01 -11.90 -24.01
CA GLY A 499 -1.45 -11.92 -23.72
C GLY A 499 -1.81 -12.60 -22.41
N LEU A 500 -0.88 -12.59 -21.43
CA LEU A 500 -1.08 -13.18 -20.10
C LEU A 500 -1.58 -12.12 -19.10
N ALA A 501 -2.26 -12.58 -18.07
CA ALA A 501 -2.63 -11.74 -16.94
C ALA A 501 -1.38 -11.35 -16.10
N LEU A 502 -1.40 -10.19 -15.43
CA LEU A 502 -0.34 -9.81 -14.48
C LEU A 502 -0.31 -10.71 -13.24
N THR A 503 -1.47 -11.29 -12.91
CA THR A 503 -1.62 -12.27 -11.82
C THR A 503 -1.14 -13.67 -12.19
N ASP A 504 -0.91 -13.94 -13.47
CA ASP A 504 -0.43 -15.25 -13.93
C ASP A 504 1.04 -15.46 -13.51
N PRO A 505 1.36 -16.48 -12.70
CA PRO A 505 2.73 -16.77 -12.32
C PRO A 505 3.61 -17.14 -13.52
N GLY A 506 3.03 -17.70 -14.58
CA GLY A 506 3.75 -18.25 -15.73
C GLY A 506 4.49 -19.54 -15.40
N THR A 507 5.17 -20.09 -16.41
CA THR A 507 6.06 -21.23 -16.26
C THR A 507 7.45 -20.78 -15.85
N SER A 508 8.00 -21.38 -14.81
CA SER A 508 9.38 -21.15 -14.37
C SER A 508 10.34 -22.20 -14.96
N PRO A 509 11.65 -21.94 -15.04
CA PRO A 509 12.62 -22.96 -15.41
C PRO A 509 12.58 -24.21 -14.53
N ALA A 510 12.23 -24.08 -13.25
CA ALA A 510 12.10 -25.19 -12.33
C ALA A 510 10.97 -26.14 -12.72
N ASP A 511 9.84 -25.63 -13.23
CA ASP A 511 8.71 -26.44 -13.68
C ASP A 511 9.07 -27.32 -14.90
N CYS A 512 10.12 -26.92 -15.65
CA CYS A 512 10.60 -27.66 -16.81
C CYS A 512 11.67 -28.70 -16.45
N THR A 513 12.19 -28.69 -15.23
CA THR A 513 13.32 -29.53 -14.79
C THR A 513 12.97 -30.46 -13.63
N SER A 514 11.87 -30.21 -12.94
CA SER A 514 11.33 -31.13 -11.93
C SER A 514 10.55 -32.25 -12.64
N ASP A 515 10.92 -33.50 -12.39
CA ASP A 515 10.05 -34.63 -12.72
C ASP A 515 8.71 -34.42 -12.01
N ALA A 516 7.62 -34.40 -12.80
CA ALA A 516 6.28 -34.30 -12.24
C ALA A 516 6.03 -35.54 -11.37
N SER A 517 6.06 -35.36 -10.05
CA SER A 517 5.72 -36.38 -9.05
C SER A 517 4.25 -36.31 -8.71
#